data_e4e465ecbf69d5427cc64dc3271d4d54
#
_entry.id   e4e465ecbf69d5427cc64dc3271d4d54
#
_cell.length_a   1.000
_cell.length_b   1.000
_cell.length_c   1.000
_cell.angle_alpha   90.00
_cell.angle_beta   90.00
_cell.angle_gamma   90.00
#
_symmetry.space_group_name_H-M   'P 1'
#
loop_
_entity.id
_entity.type
_entity.pdbx_description
1 polymer ?
#
loop_
_entity_poly.entity_id
_entity_poly.type
_entity_poly.pdbx_seq_one_letter_code
_entity_poly.pdbx_strand_id
1 'polypeptide(L)'
;MTQRLTASLEDYLEAIAELTATEGHAHTKAIAEKLNVKMPSVTGALRQLEKQGYIIYNAHYPVELTPRGKRVADEVVRRHGILKSFFEDILGLPPEKASQTACHLEHVVDSDTIERFVLFSKVIEARRNAGLLDLSDLSDSTVPQQ
;
A
#
# COMPACT_ATOMS: atom_id res chain seq x y z
N MET A 1 20.31 4.11 -13.91
CA MET A 1 19.56 3.22 -13.00
C MET A 1 18.70 4.06 -12.08
N THR A 2 17.42 3.90 -12.15
CA THR A 2 16.51 4.58 -11.23
C THR A 2 16.59 3.82 -9.91
N GLN A 3 17.19 4.43 -8.90
CA GLN A 3 17.28 3.84 -7.56
C GLN A 3 15.84 3.67 -7.04
N ARG A 4 15.45 2.43 -6.72
CA ARG A 4 14.15 2.14 -6.13
C ARG A 4 14.06 2.87 -4.79
N LEU A 5 12.91 3.48 -4.51
CA LEU A 5 12.66 4.09 -3.20
C LEU A 5 12.71 3.03 -2.10
N THR A 6 13.06 3.46 -0.90
CA THR A 6 12.93 2.61 0.28
C THR A 6 11.45 2.43 0.63
N ALA A 7 11.09 1.32 1.26
CA ALA A 7 9.74 1.08 1.76
C ALA A 7 9.21 2.28 2.56
N SER A 8 10.01 2.80 3.47
CA SER A 8 9.63 3.97 4.27
C SER A 8 9.31 5.22 3.44
N LEU A 9 10.03 5.50 2.35
CA LEU A 9 9.74 6.64 1.47
C LEU A 9 8.49 6.39 0.60
N GLU A 10 8.22 5.14 0.23
CA GLU A 10 6.98 4.75 -0.44
C GLU A 10 5.79 4.97 0.50
N ASP A 11 5.88 4.61 1.80
CA ASP A 11 4.84 4.90 2.82
C ASP A 11 4.51 6.40 2.90
N TYR A 12 5.50 7.28 2.82
CA TYR A 12 5.26 8.72 2.80
C TYR A 12 4.47 9.16 1.56
N LEU A 13 4.80 8.64 0.39
CA LEU A 13 4.09 8.96 -0.85
C LEU A 13 2.65 8.45 -0.81
N GLU A 14 2.43 7.25 -0.30
CA GLU A 14 1.10 6.69 -0.09
C GLU A 14 0.28 7.55 0.89
N ALA A 15 0.85 7.91 2.04
CA ALA A 15 0.18 8.76 3.03
C ALA A 15 -0.20 10.13 2.46
N ILE A 16 0.66 10.76 1.65
CA ILE A 16 0.37 12.03 0.97
C ILE A 16 -0.79 11.85 -0.02
N ALA A 17 -0.78 10.77 -0.82
CA ALA A 17 -1.84 10.47 -1.77
C ALA A 17 -3.19 10.28 -1.08
N GLU A 18 -3.24 9.48 -0.02
CA GLU A 18 -4.47 9.21 0.74
C GLU A 18 -5.01 10.46 1.42
N LEU A 19 -4.16 11.24 2.10
CA LEU A 19 -4.58 12.49 2.73
C LEU A 19 -5.11 13.50 1.70
N THR A 20 -4.47 13.61 0.55
CA THR A 20 -4.95 14.45 -0.54
C THR A 20 -6.31 14.00 -1.07
N ALA A 21 -6.53 12.67 -1.17
CA ALA A 21 -7.80 12.13 -1.63
C ALA A 21 -8.94 12.29 -0.61
N THR A 22 -8.65 12.16 0.69
CA THR A 22 -9.66 12.18 1.76
C THR A 22 -9.91 13.57 2.32
N GLU A 23 -8.87 14.40 2.45
CA GLU A 23 -8.92 15.72 3.10
C GLU A 23 -8.70 16.87 2.11
N GLY A 24 -8.40 16.56 0.84
CA GLY A 24 -8.10 17.54 -0.20
C GLY A 24 -6.67 18.08 -0.15
N HIS A 25 -5.92 17.80 0.91
CA HIS A 25 -4.55 18.29 1.11
C HIS A 25 -3.78 17.42 2.11
N ALA A 26 -2.46 17.45 2.02
CA ALA A 26 -1.56 16.73 2.92
C ALA A 26 -0.65 17.70 3.66
N HIS A 27 -0.93 17.96 4.91
CA HIS A 27 -0.06 18.75 5.78
C HIS A 27 0.92 17.86 6.55
N THR A 28 2.10 18.39 6.84
CA THR A 28 3.19 17.68 7.54
C THR A 28 2.73 17.03 8.86
N LYS A 29 1.87 17.74 9.62
CA LYS A 29 1.31 17.21 10.87
C LYS A 29 0.41 15.98 10.63
N ALA A 30 -0.48 16.05 9.65
CA ALA A 30 -1.38 14.94 9.31
C ALA A 30 -0.57 13.71 8.81
N ILE A 31 0.50 13.93 8.05
CA ILE A 31 1.42 12.88 7.62
C ILE A 31 2.08 12.22 8.85
N ALA A 32 2.57 13.02 9.81
CA ALA A 32 3.18 12.51 11.03
C ALA A 32 2.22 11.65 11.86
N GLU A 33 0.98 12.12 12.01
CA GLU A 33 -0.08 11.40 12.73
C GLU A 33 -0.46 10.09 12.01
N LYS A 34 -0.66 10.15 10.70
CA LYS A 34 -1.02 8.98 9.88
C LYS A 34 0.03 7.88 9.93
N LEU A 35 1.30 8.24 9.83
CA LEU A 35 2.42 7.29 9.86
C LEU A 35 2.92 6.96 11.28
N ASN A 36 2.36 7.60 12.30
CA ASN A 36 2.77 7.46 13.71
C ASN A 36 4.28 7.70 13.90
N VAL A 37 4.79 8.77 13.30
CA VAL A 37 6.20 9.19 13.37
C VAL A 37 6.35 10.61 13.90
N LYS A 38 7.56 10.96 14.36
CA LYS A 38 7.85 12.29 14.86
C LYS A 38 8.07 13.29 13.73
N MET A 39 7.73 14.56 13.96
CA MET A 39 7.89 15.65 12.99
C MET A 39 9.28 15.77 12.35
N PRO A 40 10.40 15.64 13.09
CA PRO A 40 11.73 15.66 12.47
C PRO A 40 11.94 14.56 11.42
N SER A 41 11.38 13.37 11.64
CA SER A 41 11.43 12.26 10.68
C SER A 41 10.65 12.58 9.41
N VAL A 42 9.47 13.18 9.54
CA VAL A 42 8.66 13.65 8.40
C VAL A 42 9.43 14.68 7.59
N THR A 43 9.95 15.72 8.23
CA THR A 43 10.70 16.78 7.55
C THR A 43 11.91 16.22 6.79
N GLY A 44 12.64 15.27 7.39
CA GLY A 44 13.76 14.61 6.75
C GLY A 44 13.37 13.81 5.50
N ALA A 45 12.30 13.02 5.60
CA ALA A 45 11.77 12.23 4.50
C ALA A 45 11.24 13.13 3.36
N LEU A 46 10.48 14.18 3.69
CA LEU A 46 9.96 15.12 2.69
C LEU A 46 11.07 15.83 1.92
N ARG A 47 12.13 16.29 2.59
CA ARG A 47 13.30 16.87 1.91
C ARG A 47 13.98 15.88 0.98
N GLN A 48 14.08 14.61 1.37
CA GLN A 48 14.65 13.58 0.53
C GLN A 48 13.78 13.29 -0.71
N LEU A 49 12.46 13.21 -0.53
CA LEU A 49 11.51 13.02 -1.64
C LEU A 49 11.49 14.20 -2.60
N GLU A 50 11.55 15.43 -2.07
CA GLU A 50 11.65 16.64 -2.87
C GLU A 50 12.93 16.68 -3.71
N LYS A 51 14.09 16.40 -3.08
CA LYS A 51 15.38 16.31 -3.77
C LYS A 51 15.36 15.29 -4.92
N GLN A 52 14.59 14.22 -4.77
CA GLN A 52 14.44 13.18 -5.79
C GLN A 52 13.31 13.49 -6.80
N GLY A 53 12.61 14.61 -6.64
CA GLY A 53 11.57 15.07 -7.57
C GLY A 53 10.23 14.32 -7.48
N TYR A 54 9.91 13.72 -6.35
CA TYR A 54 8.64 13.03 -6.11
C TYR A 54 7.55 13.93 -5.54
N ILE A 55 7.92 14.99 -4.84
CA ILE A 55 7.01 15.95 -4.22
C ILE A 55 7.47 17.37 -4.42
N ILE A 56 6.55 18.32 -4.19
CA ILE A 56 6.81 19.74 -3.98
C ILE A 56 6.58 19.99 -2.49
N TYR A 57 7.62 20.45 -1.80
CA TYR A 57 7.56 20.70 -0.36
C TYR A 57 8.01 22.12 -0.03
N ASN A 58 7.08 22.92 0.44
CA ASN A 58 7.34 24.24 0.99
C ASN A 58 6.83 24.29 2.43
N ALA A 59 7.67 24.76 3.35
CA ALA A 59 7.25 24.95 4.74
C ALA A 59 5.96 25.79 4.82
N HIS A 60 5.02 25.39 5.66
CA HIS A 60 3.71 26.01 5.86
C HIS A 60 2.66 25.82 4.77
N TYR A 61 2.98 25.13 3.68
CA TYR A 61 2.03 24.75 2.62
C TYR A 61 1.78 23.25 2.62
N PRO A 62 0.63 22.80 2.08
CA PRO A 62 0.41 21.38 1.84
C PRO A 62 1.50 20.79 0.96
N VAL A 63 1.83 19.54 1.22
CA VAL A 63 2.75 18.77 0.38
C VAL A 63 2.00 18.30 -0.87
N GLU A 64 2.59 18.49 -2.04
CA GLU A 64 2.01 18.09 -3.30
C GLU A 64 2.83 16.99 -3.98
N LEU A 65 2.16 15.98 -4.54
CA LEU A 65 2.82 14.97 -5.36
C LEU A 65 3.11 15.53 -6.76
N THR A 66 4.34 15.34 -7.23
CA THR A 66 4.63 15.50 -8.66
C THR A 66 3.99 14.37 -9.47
N PRO A 67 3.88 14.49 -10.82
CA PRO A 67 3.43 13.36 -11.64
C PRO A 67 4.24 12.07 -11.42
N ARG A 68 5.53 12.21 -11.13
CA ARG A 68 6.42 11.09 -10.78
C ARG A 68 6.06 10.50 -9.41
N GLY A 69 5.86 11.34 -8.41
CA GLY A 69 5.44 10.90 -7.07
C GLY A 69 4.08 10.21 -7.09
N LYS A 70 3.13 10.78 -7.85
CA LYS A 70 1.80 10.20 -7.99
C LYS A 70 1.84 8.79 -8.60
N ARG A 71 2.63 8.56 -9.64
CA ARG A 71 2.77 7.21 -10.22
C ARG A 71 3.29 6.18 -9.21
N VAL A 72 4.25 6.55 -8.38
CA VAL A 72 4.76 5.66 -7.34
C VAL A 72 3.70 5.40 -6.27
N ALA A 73 3.04 6.44 -5.78
CA ALA A 73 1.97 6.30 -4.79
C ALA A 73 0.81 5.43 -5.32
N ASP A 74 0.35 5.67 -6.55
CA ASP A 74 -0.71 4.88 -7.19
C ASP A 74 -0.32 3.39 -7.32
N GLU A 75 0.94 3.08 -7.61
CA GLU A 75 1.43 1.71 -7.69
C GLU A 75 1.51 1.03 -6.32
N VAL A 76 1.92 1.73 -5.28
CA VAL A 76 1.92 1.20 -3.89
C VAL A 76 0.49 0.90 -3.45
N VAL A 77 -0.43 1.84 -3.63
CA VAL A 77 -1.86 1.66 -3.32
C VAL A 77 -2.45 0.48 -4.11
N ARG A 78 -2.11 0.35 -5.39
CA ARG A 78 -2.54 -0.78 -6.23
C ARG A 78 -2.06 -2.13 -5.66
N ARG A 79 -0.78 -2.25 -5.32
CA ARG A 79 -0.20 -3.48 -4.73
C ARG A 79 -0.86 -3.83 -3.41
N HIS A 80 -1.03 -2.83 -2.54
CA HIS A 80 -1.74 -3.00 -1.28
C HIS A 80 -3.13 -3.60 -1.50
N GLY A 81 -3.94 -3.01 -2.38
CA GLY A 81 -5.29 -3.48 -2.68
C GLY A 81 -5.32 -4.91 -3.20
N ILE A 82 -4.42 -5.26 -4.13
CA ILE A 82 -4.33 -6.62 -4.69
C ILE A 82 -3.99 -7.64 -3.61
N LEU A 83 -2.97 -7.38 -2.80
CA LEU A 83 -2.54 -8.27 -1.73
C LEU A 83 -3.61 -8.39 -0.65
N LYS A 84 -4.19 -7.28 -0.23
CA LYS A 84 -5.26 -7.27 0.76
C LYS A 84 -6.45 -8.12 0.29
N SER A 85 -6.97 -7.88 -0.90
CA SER A 85 -8.09 -8.65 -1.46
C SER A 85 -7.75 -10.14 -1.59
N PHE A 86 -6.53 -10.47 -2.01
CA PHE A 86 -6.10 -11.87 -2.07
C PHE A 86 -6.15 -12.53 -0.69
N PHE A 87 -5.66 -11.85 0.34
CA PHE A 87 -5.67 -12.38 1.70
C PHE A 87 -7.07 -12.49 2.30
N GLU A 88 -7.96 -11.54 2.01
CA GLU A 88 -9.35 -11.57 2.46
C GLU A 88 -10.17 -12.61 1.67
N ASP A 89 -10.20 -12.49 0.36
CA ASP A 89 -11.17 -13.18 -0.49
C ASP A 89 -10.75 -14.62 -0.83
N ILE A 90 -9.44 -14.88 -0.89
CA ILE A 90 -8.91 -16.19 -1.26
C ILE A 90 -8.45 -16.98 -0.02
N LEU A 91 -7.69 -16.32 0.88
CA LEU A 91 -7.15 -16.99 2.07
C LEU A 91 -8.07 -16.88 3.30
N GLY A 92 -9.13 -16.09 3.24
CA GLY A 92 -10.09 -15.96 4.34
C GLY A 92 -9.53 -15.24 5.58
N LEU A 93 -8.49 -14.41 5.43
CA LEU A 93 -7.96 -13.65 6.56
C LEU A 93 -8.92 -12.54 6.98
N PRO A 94 -9.01 -12.24 8.29
CA PRO A 94 -9.74 -11.07 8.76
C PRO A 94 -9.20 -9.78 8.12
N PRO A 95 -10.06 -8.78 7.82
CA PRO A 95 -9.69 -7.55 7.11
C PRO A 95 -8.48 -6.81 7.69
N GLU A 96 -8.40 -6.69 9.02
CA GLU A 96 -7.27 -6.04 9.68
C GLU A 96 -5.96 -6.80 9.46
N LYS A 97 -6.00 -8.13 9.60
CA LYS A 97 -4.82 -8.98 9.38
C LYS A 97 -4.38 -8.95 7.92
N ALA A 98 -5.32 -9.00 6.99
CA ALA A 98 -5.07 -8.90 5.56
C ALA A 98 -4.40 -7.57 5.21
N SER A 99 -4.92 -6.45 5.72
CA SER A 99 -4.35 -5.12 5.51
C SER A 99 -2.95 -4.98 6.09
N GLN A 100 -2.72 -5.42 7.33
CA GLN A 100 -1.39 -5.40 7.96
C GLN A 100 -0.37 -6.22 7.17
N THR A 101 -0.76 -7.42 6.72
CA THR A 101 0.12 -8.29 5.94
C THR A 101 0.43 -7.69 4.58
N ALA A 102 -0.56 -7.10 3.91
CA ALA A 102 -0.39 -6.39 2.65
C ALA A 102 0.60 -5.23 2.77
N CYS A 103 0.47 -4.38 3.81
CA CYS A 103 1.41 -3.29 4.08
C CYS A 103 2.88 -3.72 4.16
N HIS A 104 3.15 -4.89 4.73
CA HIS A 104 4.52 -5.40 4.81
C HIS A 104 5.04 -5.94 3.48
N LEU A 105 4.17 -6.48 2.63
CA LEU A 105 4.55 -7.16 1.40
C LEU A 105 4.58 -6.24 0.17
N GLU A 106 3.78 -5.19 0.11
CA GLU A 106 3.63 -4.32 -1.07
C GLU A 106 4.94 -3.68 -1.53
N HIS A 107 5.88 -3.47 -0.61
CA HIS A 107 7.18 -2.87 -0.90
C HIS A 107 8.23 -3.88 -1.37
N VAL A 108 8.04 -5.17 -1.10
CA VAL A 108 9.04 -6.21 -1.40
C VAL A 108 8.63 -7.10 -2.57
N VAL A 109 7.34 -7.24 -2.81
CA VAL A 109 6.82 -8.03 -3.94
C VAL A 109 7.03 -7.26 -5.24
N ASP A 110 7.65 -7.92 -6.23
CA ASP A 110 7.85 -7.34 -7.55
C ASP A 110 6.58 -7.34 -8.41
N SER A 111 6.59 -6.56 -9.49
CA SER A 111 5.43 -6.38 -10.35
C SER A 111 4.98 -7.68 -11.02
N ASP A 112 5.91 -8.54 -11.42
CA ASP A 112 5.57 -9.82 -12.06
C ASP A 112 4.85 -10.75 -11.08
N THR A 113 5.30 -10.78 -9.83
CA THR A 113 4.65 -11.54 -8.75
C THR A 113 3.27 -10.97 -8.45
N ILE A 114 3.11 -9.65 -8.39
CA ILE A 114 1.79 -9.00 -8.23
C ILE A 114 0.82 -9.43 -9.36
N GLU A 115 1.26 -9.44 -10.61
CA GLU A 115 0.41 -9.90 -11.72
C GLU A 115 0.02 -11.38 -11.59
N ARG A 116 0.87 -12.22 -11.00
CA ARG A 116 0.52 -13.61 -10.68
C ARG A 116 -0.57 -13.73 -9.62
N PHE A 117 -0.54 -12.90 -8.58
CA PHE A 117 -1.65 -12.81 -7.61
C PHE A 117 -2.97 -12.44 -8.30
N VAL A 118 -2.96 -11.46 -9.20
CA VAL A 118 -4.14 -11.05 -9.96
C VAL A 118 -4.68 -12.19 -10.80
N LEU A 119 -3.81 -12.86 -11.58
CA LEU A 119 -4.22 -14.00 -12.44
C LEU A 119 -4.77 -15.15 -11.62
N PHE A 120 -4.11 -15.49 -10.53
CA PHE A 120 -4.55 -16.57 -9.65
C PHE A 120 -5.92 -16.26 -9.03
N SER A 121 -6.13 -15.05 -8.52
CA SER A 121 -7.42 -14.61 -7.98
C SER A 121 -8.54 -14.76 -9.00
N LYS A 122 -8.32 -14.34 -10.24
CA LYS A 122 -9.31 -14.49 -11.34
C LYS A 122 -9.67 -15.96 -11.61
N VAL A 123 -8.70 -16.84 -11.61
CA VAL A 123 -8.93 -18.29 -11.80
C VAL A 123 -9.75 -18.87 -10.65
N ILE A 124 -9.42 -18.50 -9.41
CA ILE A 124 -10.13 -18.96 -8.21
C ILE A 124 -11.58 -18.45 -8.22
N GLU A 125 -11.79 -17.17 -8.48
CA GLU A 125 -13.13 -16.56 -8.57
C GLU A 125 -13.98 -17.23 -9.64
N ALA A 126 -13.43 -17.47 -10.82
CA ALA A 126 -14.12 -18.14 -11.91
C ALA A 126 -14.56 -19.56 -11.52
N ARG A 127 -13.69 -20.31 -10.84
CA ARG A 127 -14.02 -21.66 -10.37
C ARG A 127 -15.05 -21.68 -9.24
N ARG A 128 -14.94 -20.70 -8.32
CA ARG A 128 -15.92 -20.52 -7.24
C ARG A 128 -17.32 -20.21 -7.82
N ASN A 129 -17.40 -19.27 -8.76
CA ASN A 129 -18.66 -18.88 -9.42
C ASN A 129 -19.27 -20.04 -10.25
N ALA A 130 -18.45 -20.96 -10.75
CA ALA A 130 -18.91 -22.17 -11.44
C ALA A 130 -19.27 -23.33 -10.47
N GLY A 131 -19.16 -23.12 -9.15
CA GLY A 131 -19.42 -24.16 -8.15
C GLY A 131 -18.39 -25.30 -8.13
N LEU A 132 -17.20 -25.07 -8.71
CA LEU A 132 -16.11 -26.06 -8.81
C LEU A 132 -15.10 -25.95 -7.67
N LEU A 133 -15.23 -24.96 -6.81
CA LEU A 133 -14.30 -24.69 -5.70
C LEU A 133 -15.06 -24.10 -4.51
N ASP A 134 -14.88 -24.71 -3.36
CA ASP A 134 -15.34 -24.20 -2.07
C ASP A 134 -14.10 -23.84 -1.21
N LEU A 135 -14.10 -22.66 -0.64
CA LEU A 135 -13.02 -22.15 0.22
C LEU A 135 -13.53 -21.88 1.66
N SER A 136 -14.73 -22.32 2.00
CA SER A 136 -15.32 -22.10 3.33
C SER A 136 -14.44 -22.63 4.46
N ASP A 137 -13.75 -23.75 4.23
CA ASP A 137 -12.86 -24.36 5.22
C ASP A 137 -11.65 -23.47 5.62
N LEU A 138 -11.26 -22.54 4.76
CA LEU A 138 -10.14 -21.64 5.05
C LEU A 138 -10.47 -20.56 6.09
N SER A 139 -11.74 -20.12 6.12
CA SER A 139 -12.19 -19.13 7.09
C SER A 139 -12.43 -19.72 8.49
N ASP A 140 -12.70 -21.01 8.57
CA ASP A 140 -13.00 -21.72 9.83
C ASP A 140 -11.77 -22.37 10.47
N SER A 141 -10.68 -22.47 9.73
CA SER A 141 -9.45 -23.10 10.21
C SER A 141 -8.69 -22.19 11.16
N THR A 142 -8.77 -22.46 12.45
CA THR A 142 -7.80 -21.93 13.43
C THR A 142 -6.44 -22.49 13.09
N VAL A 143 -5.56 -21.67 12.52
CA VAL A 143 -4.14 -22.04 12.37
C VAL A 143 -3.58 -22.33 13.76
N PRO A 144 -3.04 -23.53 14.03
CA PRO A 144 -2.40 -23.81 15.31
C PRO A 144 -1.27 -22.81 15.54
N GLN A 145 -1.34 -22.08 16.62
CA GLN A 145 -0.23 -21.21 17.03
C GLN A 145 0.93 -22.12 17.46
N GLN A 146 2.04 -22.08 16.71
CA GLN A 146 3.32 -22.66 17.12
C GLN A 146 4.04 -21.70 18.04
#